data_3bf8031fd1c6aeaef73bb376d2acbbee
#
_entry.id   3bf8031fd1c6aeaef73bb376d2acbbee
#
_cell.length_a   1.000
_cell.length_b   1.000
_cell.length_c   1.000
_cell.angle_alpha   90.00
_cell.angle_beta   90.00
_cell.angle_gamma   90.00
#
_symmetry.space_group_name_H-M   'P 1'
#
loop_
_entity.id
_entity.type
_entity.pdbx_description
1 polymer ?
#
loop_
_entity_poly.entity_id
_entity_poly.type
_entity_poly.pdbx_seq_one_letter_code
_entity_poly.pdbx_strand_id
1 'polypeptide(L)'
;MTSKLTPLAVGIALSLGAGTALAQLQTETVKYSVDGKTFTGYIAWNDAIEGKRPGVLVVHEWWGHNEFARDQAEKLAAAGYTAFALDMYGEGKVTDHPDEAQAFMKEATGDLESLKARFTAAMEELRQHDTVDGSRIAAQGYCFGGAVVLNMARLGMDLDGVVSYHGSLGSPIEPEPGTITARIQVYTGGADQMVPADQVAGFVASMQNAEADFSVTSFPGVRHSFMNPGADAVAEEHGMPIGYDQDAAERSWEGTMRFYQDIFSQ
;
A
#
# COMPACT_ATOMS: atom_id res chain seq x y z
N MET A 1 -38.54 75.24 14.57
CA MET A 1 -37.37 74.42 14.94
C MET A 1 -37.69 72.98 14.60
N THR A 2 -37.27 72.50 13.42
CA THR A 2 -37.55 71.17 12.90
C THR A 2 -36.23 70.33 12.94
N SER A 3 -36.20 69.41 13.86
CA SER A 3 -35.07 68.47 14.03
C SER A 3 -35.14 67.41 12.95
N LYS A 4 -34.12 67.34 12.11
CA LYS A 4 -33.93 66.24 11.10
C LYS A 4 -33.22 65.09 11.78
N LEU A 5 -33.87 63.90 11.84
CA LEU A 5 -33.28 62.62 12.23
C LEU A 5 -32.65 61.96 10.98
N THR A 6 -31.36 61.74 11.07
CA THR A 6 -30.59 60.98 10.05
C THR A 6 -30.65 59.50 10.38
N PRO A 7 -30.96 58.58 9.43
CA PRO A 7 -30.93 57.15 9.71
C PRO A 7 -29.51 56.66 9.69
N LEU A 8 -29.14 55.92 10.73
CA LEU A 8 -27.88 55.18 10.86
C LEU A 8 -27.99 53.88 10.07
N ALA A 9 -27.24 53.74 8.98
CA ALA A 9 -27.16 52.50 8.23
C ALA A 9 -26.21 51.51 8.97
N VAL A 10 -26.79 50.43 9.49
CA VAL A 10 -26.04 49.32 10.05
C VAL A 10 -25.60 48.41 8.88
N GLY A 11 -24.35 48.50 8.55
CA GLY A 11 -23.72 47.58 7.60
C GLY A 11 -23.49 46.19 8.24
N ILE A 12 -24.22 45.17 7.79
CA ILE A 12 -23.96 43.79 8.14
C ILE A 12 -22.78 43.33 7.29
N ALA A 13 -21.60 43.20 7.90
CA ALA A 13 -20.46 42.53 7.28
C ALA A 13 -20.71 41.00 7.30
N LEU A 14 -21.07 40.43 6.15
CA LEU A 14 -21.00 38.97 5.96
C LEU A 14 -19.52 38.58 5.95
N SER A 15 -19.03 38.00 7.05
CA SER A 15 -17.79 37.25 7.07
C SER A 15 -18.03 35.91 6.35
N LEU A 16 -17.60 35.80 5.11
CA LEU A 16 -17.39 34.51 4.45
C LEU A 16 -16.28 33.79 5.22
N GLY A 17 -16.66 32.97 6.17
CA GLY A 17 -15.79 31.98 6.77
C GLY A 17 -15.48 30.95 5.70
N ALA A 18 -14.26 31.00 5.13
CA ALA A 18 -13.69 29.87 4.43
C ALA A 18 -13.53 28.75 5.48
N GLY A 19 -14.55 27.90 5.61
CA GLY A 19 -14.45 26.67 6.34
C GLY A 19 -13.40 25.83 5.62
N THR A 20 -12.25 25.62 6.24
CA THR A 20 -11.36 24.54 5.85
C THR A 20 -12.19 23.26 5.96
N ALA A 21 -12.57 22.68 4.83
CA ALA A 21 -13.16 21.36 4.79
C ALA A 21 -12.10 20.42 5.41
N LEU A 22 -12.32 20.03 6.67
CA LEU A 22 -11.51 18.98 7.28
C LEU A 22 -11.64 17.77 6.37
N ALA A 23 -10.50 17.20 5.99
CA ALA A 23 -10.44 15.98 5.22
C ALA A 23 -11.36 14.95 5.89
N GLN A 24 -12.43 14.55 5.20
CA GLN A 24 -13.39 13.61 5.73
C GLN A 24 -13.00 12.22 5.21
N LEU A 25 -12.12 11.56 5.96
CA LEU A 25 -11.73 10.18 5.69
C LEU A 25 -12.97 9.30 5.84
N GLN A 26 -13.24 8.52 4.80
CA GLN A 26 -14.27 7.48 4.76
C GLN A 26 -13.62 6.13 4.67
N THR A 27 -14.25 5.14 5.27
CA THR A 27 -13.76 3.76 5.26
C THR A 27 -14.92 2.79 5.14
N GLU A 28 -14.70 1.67 4.46
CA GLU A 28 -15.67 0.61 4.29
C GLU A 28 -15.00 -0.77 4.35
N THR A 29 -15.67 -1.73 4.95
CA THR A 29 -15.28 -3.14 4.88
C THR A 29 -15.95 -3.81 3.69
N VAL A 30 -15.16 -4.28 2.74
CA VAL A 30 -15.63 -4.92 1.50
C VAL A 30 -15.46 -6.43 1.61
N LYS A 31 -16.54 -7.17 1.33
CA LYS A 31 -16.48 -8.64 1.21
C LYS A 31 -16.55 -9.05 -0.24
N TYR A 32 -15.60 -9.86 -0.68
CA TYR A 32 -15.54 -10.41 -2.02
C TYR A 32 -15.27 -11.91 -1.98
N SER A 33 -15.42 -12.61 -3.10
CA SER A 33 -15.30 -14.07 -3.14
C SER A 33 -14.32 -14.49 -4.23
N VAL A 34 -13.48 -15.48 -3.92
CA VAL A 34 -12.59 -16.15 -4.87
C VAL A 34 -12.72 -17.65 -4.66
N ASP A 35 -13.09 -18.39 -5.71
CA ASP A 35 -13.28 -19.85 -5.68
C ASP A 35 -14.15 -20.35 -4.52
N GLY A 36 -15.22 -19.60 -4.20
CA GLY A 36 -16.16 -19.91 -3.15
C GLY A 36 -15.69 -19.62 -1.71
N LYS A 37 -14.47 -19.07 -1.54
CA LYS A 37 -13.97 -18.54 -0.26
C LYS A 37 -14.26 -17.06 -0.16
N THR A 38 -14.64 -16.58 1.03
CA THR A 38 -14.86 -15.16 1.32
C THR A 38 -13.56 -14.50 1.73
N PHE A 39 -13.32 -13.31 1.21
CA PHE A 39 -12.21 -12.42 1.58
C PHE A 39 -12.80 -11.12 2.13
N THR A 40 -12.08 -10.48 3.06
CA THR A 40 -12.56 -9.28 3.73
C THR A 40 -11.49 -8.18 3.62
N GLY A 41 -11.68 -7.25 2.71
CA GLY A 41 -10.82 -6.10 2.53
C GLY A 41 -11.34 -4.84 3.23
N TYR A 42 -10.53 -3.80 3.21
CA TYR A 42 -10.83 -2.50 3.82
C TYR A 42 -10.46 -1.39 2.85
N ILE A 43 -11.44 -0.62 2.42
CA ILE A 43 -11.24 0.50 1.52
C ILE A 43 -11.29 1.82 2.29
N ALA A 44 -10.41 2.77 1.93
CA ALA A 44 -10.35 4.09 2.51
C ALA A 44 -10.22 5.15 1.40
N TRP A 45 -10.95 6.28 1.56
CA TRP A 45 -10.90 7.41 0.64
C TRP A 45 -11.20 8.72 1.36
N ASN A 46 -10.99 9.85 0.68
CA ASN A 46 -11.26 11.17 1.23
C ASN A 46 -12.40 11.85 0.45
N ASP A 47 -13.56 12.06 1.09
CA ASP A 47 -14.74 12.67 0.49
C ASP A 47 -14.58 14.17 0.16
N ALA A 48 -13.58 14.84 0.75
CA ALA A 48 -13.27 16.22 0.40
C ALA A 48 -12.65 16.38 -1.01
N ILE A 49 -12.25 15.26 -1.64
CA ILE A 49 -11.66 15.25 -2.98
C ILE A 49 -12.74 14.87 -3.99
N GLU A 50 -13.06 15.80 -4.88
CA GLU A 50 -14.03 15.58 -5.94
C GLU A 50 -13.43 14.79 -7.11
N GLY A 51 -14.27 13.97 -7.74
CA GLY A 51 -13.94 13.21 -8.95
C GLY A 51 -13.15 11.93 -8.67
N LYS A 52 -12.81 11.26 -9.77
CA LYS A 52 -12.07 10.00 -9.74
C LYS A 52 -10.57 10.25 -9.55
N ARG A 53 -9.92 9.35 -8.81
CA ARG A 53 -8.51 9.43 -8.46
C ARG A 53 -7.84 8.06 -8.62
N PRO A 54 -6.48 7.97 -8.64
CA PRO A 54 -5.81 6.69 -8.71
C PRO A 54 -6.17 5.78 -7.53
N GLY A 55 -6.24 4.48 -7.81
CA GLY A 55 -6.43 3.44 -6.82
C GLY A 55 -5.10 2.81 -6.39
N VAL A 56 -4.95 2.50 -5.10
CA VAL A 56 -3.76 1.82 -4.57
C VAL A 56 -4.16 0.61 -3.75
N LEU A 57 -3.70 -0.57 -4.17
CA LEU A 57 -3.80 -1.80 -3.40
C LEU A 57 -2.73 -1.84 -2.30
N VAL A 58 -3.10 -2.25 -1.09
CA VAL A 58 -2.20 -2.40 0.06
C VAL A 58 -2.18 -3.85 0.51
N VAL A 59 -1.06 -4.54 0.34
CA VAL A 59 -0.90 -5.93 0.76
C VAL A 59 -0.21 -5.99 2.11
N HIS A 60 -0.88 -6.66 3.05
CA HIS A 60 -0.48 -6.77 4.46
C HIS A 60 0.85 -7.55 4.66
N GLU A 61 1.45 -7.42 5.85
CA GLU A 61 2.52 -8.29 6.31
C GLU A 61 1.99 -9.73 6.53
N TRP A 62 2.85 -10.66 6.90
CA TRP A 62 2.46 -12.06 7.13
C TRP A 62 1.49 -12.26 8.32
N TRP A 63 1.29 -11.24 9.15
CA TRP A 63 0.33 -11.25 10.25
C TRP A 63 -1.14 -11.23 9.82
N GLY A 64 -1.42 -11.01 8.53
CA GLY A 64 -2.75 -10.92 7.96
C GLY A 64 -3.27 -9.48 7.87
N HIS A 65 -4.56 -9.35 7.60
CA HIS A 65 -5.25 -8.09 7.34
C HIS A 65 -5.54 -7.32 8.66
N ASN A 66 -4.47 -6.95 9.37
CA ASN A 66 -4.50 -6.30 10.67
C ASN A 66 -4.64 -4.75 10.58
N GLU A 67 -4.58 -4.09 11.75
CA GLU A 67 -4.69 -2.63 11.87
C GLU A 67 -3.60 -1.91 11.06
N PHE A 68 -2.34 -2.37 11.10
CA PHE A 68 -1.25 -1.76 10.32
C PHE A 68 -1.59 -1.65 8.82
N ALA A 69 -2.15 -2.70 8.21
CA ALA A 69 -2.52 -2.66 6.80
C ALA A 69 -3.65 -1.64 6.53
N ARG A 70 -4.62 -1.51 7.44
CA ARG A 70 -5.71 -0.54 7.36
C ARG A 70 -5.20 0.89 7.53
N ASP A 71 -4.31 1.14 8.50
CA ASP A 71 -3.67 2.44 8.71
C ASP A 71 -2.90 2.90 7.46
N GLN A 72 -2.25 1.98 6.75
CA GLN A 72 -1.57 2.32 5.50
C GLN A 72 -2.58 2.71 4.39
N ALA A 73 -3.75 2.08 4.32
CA ALA A 73 -4.81 2.49 3.40
C ALA A 73 -5.37 3.87 3.78
N GLU A 74 -5.59 4.14 5.06
CA GLU A 74 -6.05 5.46 5.53
C GLU A 74 -5.01 6.56 5.26
N LYS A 75 -3.73 6.26 5.45
CA LYS A 75 -2.63 7.18 5.16
C LYS A 75 -2.57 7.55 3.67
N LEU A 76 -2.80 6.59 2.78
CA LEU A 76 -2.93 6.84 1.33
C LEU A 76 -4.17 7.66 1.00
N ALA A 77 -5.31 7.37 1.64
CA ALA A 77 -6.53 8.13 1.45
C ALA A 77 -6.37 9.61 1.88
N ALA A 78 -5.68 9.85 2.99
CA ALA A 78 -5.31 11.21 3.43
C ALA A 78 -4.37 11.91 2.44
N ALA A 79 -3.53 11.15 1.71
CA ALA A 79 -2.64 11.65 0.67
C ALA A 79 -3.32 11.86 -0.69
N GLY A 80 -4.62 11.53 -0.83
CA GLY A 80 -5.39 11.83 -2.03
C GLY A 80 -5.69 10.64 -2.96
N TYR A 81 -5.39 9.43 -2.55
CA TYR A 81 -5.70 8.20 -3.28
C TYR A 81 -6.98 7.55 -2.76
N THR A 82 -7.54 6.60 -3.49
CA THR A 82 -8.45 5.61 -2.90
C THR A 82 -7.65 4.33 -2.70
N ALA A 83 -7.58 3.84 -1.46
CA ALA A 83 -6.73 2.73 -1.11
C ALA A 83 -7.53 1.53 -0.61
N PHE A 84 -7.11 0.33 -1.00
CA PHE A 84 -7.76 -0.91 -0.62
C PHE A 84 -6.76 -1.86 0.02
N ALA A 85 -6.81 -1.99 1.36
CA ALA A 85 -6.10 -3.03 2.08
C ALA A 85 -6.80 -4.37 1.82
N LEU A 86 -6.16 -5.22 1.02
CA LEU A 86 -6.74 -6.50 0.61
C LEU A 86 -6.37 -7.62 1.56
N ASP A 87 -7.26 -8.60 1.64
CA ASP A 87 -7.09 -9.84 2.40
C ASP A 87 -6.47 -10.91 1.48
N MET A 88 -5.28 -11.41 1.81
CA MET A 88 -4.62 -12.48 1.05
C MET A 88 -4.84 -13.87 1.66
N TYR A 89 -5.43 -13.96 2.87
CA TYR A 89 -5.61 -15.21 3.58
C TYR A 89 -7.03 -15.74 3.58
N GLY A 90 -8.01 -14.84 3.45
CA GLY A 90 -9.45 -15.12 3.51
C GLY A 90 -10.02 -14.94 4.91
N GLU A 91 -11.31 -14.58 4.93
CA GLU A 91 -12.11 -14.37 6.15
C GLU A 91 -11.57 -13.29 7.11
N GLY A 92 -10.65 -12.42 6.63
CA GLY A 92 -9.98 -11.41 7.44
C GLY A 92 -9.06 -12.00 8.50
N LYS A 93 -8.46 -13.16 8.23
CA LYS A 93 -7.55 -13.83 9.18
C LYS A 93 -6.39 -12.93 9.58
N VAL A 94 -6.15 -12.89 10.89
CA VAL A 94 -5.01 -12.23 11.53
C VAL A 94 -4.47 -13.12 12.63
N THR A 95 -3.19 -12.98 12.93
CA THR A 95 -2.54 -13.64 14.07
C THR A 95 -1.39 -12.79 14.60
N ASP A 96 -1.04 -12.98 15.84
CA ASP A 96 0.17 -12.48 16.51
C ASP A 96 1.21 -13.59 16.76
N HIS A 97 0.90 -14.84 16.37
CA HIS A 97 1.77 -15.98 16.52
C HIS A 97 2.56 -16.29 15.23
N PRO A 98 3.92 -16.31 15.27
CA PRO A 98 4.75 -16.57 14.09
C PRO A 98 4.47 -17.89 13.37
N ASP A 99 4.19 -18.96 14.11
CA ASP A 99 3.89 -20.29 13.53
C ASP A 99 2.59 -20.28 12.71
N GLU A 100 1.56 -19.57 13.20
CA GLU A 100 0.29 -19.43 12.47
C GLU A 100 0.48 -18.49 11.26
N ALA A 101 1.20 -17.38 11.42
CA ALA A 101 1.53 -16.49 10.32
C ALA A 101 2.27 -17.22 9.19
N GLN A 102 3.25 -18.07 9.55
CA GLN A 102 3.96 -18.92 8.60
C GLN A 102 3.02 -19.89 7.90
N ALA A 103 2.07 -20.51 8.62
CA ALA A 103 1.09 -21.43 8.04
C ALA A 103 0.16 -20.71 7.06
N PHE A 104 -0.36 -19.52 7.41
CA PHE A 104 -1.20 -18.71 6.52
C PHE A 104 -0.44 -18.28 5.26
N MET A 105 0.78 -17.78 5.43
CA MET A 105 1.63 -17.38 4.31
C MET A 105 1.90 -18.57 3.38
N LYS A 106 2.25 -19.74 3.93
CA LYS A 106 2.51 -20.95 3.15
C LYS A 106 1.28 -21.43 2.39
N GLU A 107 0.09 -21.37 3.01
CA GLU A 107 -1.18 -21.69 2.33
C GLU A 107 -1.42 -20.70 1.17
N ALA A 108 -1.22 -19.39 1.39
CA ALA A 108 -1.45 -18.38 0.39
C ALA A 108 -0.49 -18.43 -0.80
N THR A 109 0.78 -18.80 -0.55
CA THR A 109 1.84 -18.86 -1.58
C THR A 109 2.01 -20.23 -2.21
N GLY A 110 1.34 -21.25 -1.68
CA GLY A 110 1.48 -22.63 -2.15
C GLY A 110 0.97 -22.88 -3.57
N ASP A 111 0.11 -22.00 -4.07
CA ASP A 111 -0.44 -22.00 -5.43
C ASP A 111 -0.43 -20.58 -6.00
N LEU A 112 0.37 -20.38 -7.05
CA LEU A 112 0.55 -19.10 -7.70
C LEU A 112 -0.73 -18.61 -8.39
N GLU A 113 -1.50 -19.49 -9.01
CA GLU A 113 -2.75 -19.13 -9.67
C GLU A 113 -3.80 -18.66 -8.65
N SER A 114 -3.89 -19.34 -7.49
CA SER A 114 -4.74 -18.92 -6.39
C SER A 114 -4.30 -17.57 -5.80
N LEU A 115 -2.98 -17.35 -5.62
CA LEU A 115 -2.43 -16.08 -5.16
C LEU A 115 -2.81 -14.93 -6.11
N LYS A 116 -2.63 -15.15 -7.42
CA LYS A 116 -3.01 -14.21 -8.47
C LYS A 116 -4.51 -13.94 -8.49
N ALA A 117 -5.34 -14.99 -8.36
CA ALA A 117 -6.79 -14.85 -8.35
C ALA A 117 -7.28 -13.97 -7.18
N ARG A 118 -6.72 -14.15 -5.96
CA ARG A 118 -7.02 -13.33 -4.78
C ARG A 118 -6.67 -11.86 -5.02
N PHE A 119 -5.49 -11.60 -5.56
CA PHE A 119 -5.03 -10.24 -5.89
C PHE A 119 -5.90 -9.61 -6.99
N THR A 120 -6.22 -10.36 -8.04
CA THR A 120 -7.06 -9.90 -9.15
C THR A 120 -8.47 -9.53 -8.67
N ALA A 121 -9.10 -10.37 -7.85
CA ALA A 121 -10.42 -10.08 -7.30
C ALA A 121 -10.42 -8.79 -6.46
N ALA A 122 -9.41 -8.61 -5.61
CA ALA A 122 -9.26 -7.39 -4.83
C ALA A 122 -9.04 -6.14 -5.73
N MET A 123 -8.26 -6.28 -6.80
CA MET A 123 -8.04 -5.21 -7.77
C MET A 123 -9.33 -4.80 -8.49
N GLU A 124 -10.19 -5.77 -8.83
CA GLU A 124 -11.48 -5.49 -9.45
C GLU A 124 -12.45 -4.79 -8.48
N GLU A 125 -12.46 -5.15 -7.19
CA GLU A 125 -13.23 -4.42 -6.17
C GLU A 125 -12.77 -2.95 -6.08
N LEU A 126 -11.46 -2.71 -6.06
CA LEU A 126 -10.92 -1.35 -6.06
C LEU A 126 -11.29 -0.59 -7.34
N ARG A 127 -11.16 -1.21 -8.52
CA ARG A 127 -11.49 -0.58 -9.81
C ARG A 127 -12.95 -0.17 -9.94
N GLN A 128 -13.87 -0.92 -9.31
CA GLN A 128 -15.30 -0.66 -9.36
C GLN A 128 -15.75 0.43 -8.38
N HIS A 129 -14.91 0.84 -7.44
CA HIS A 129 -15.27 1.87 -6.47
C HIS A 129 -15.48 3.23 -7.15
N ASP A 130 -16.56 3.93 -6.81
CA ASP A 130 -17.03 5.15 -7.48
C ASP A 130 -15.98 6.27 -7.55
N THR A 131 -15.08 6.33 -6.57
CA THR A 131 -14.02 7.35 -6.49
C THR A 131 -12.76 6.98 -7.28
N VAL A 132 -12.67 5.78 -7.84
CA VAL A 132 -11.45 5.26 -8.49
C VAL A 132 -11.48 5.50 -10.00
N ASP A 133 -10.38 6.02 -10.53
CA ASP A 133 -10.06 5.91 -11.95
C ASP A 133 -9.41 4.54 -12.19
N GLY A 134 -10.20 3.60 -12.68
CA GLY A 134 -9.78 2.22 -12.88
C GLY A 134 -8.66 2.02 -13.90
N SER A 135 -8.28 3.06 -14.65
CA SER A 135 -7.13 3.04 -15.56
C SER A 135 -5.81 3.43 -14.88
N ARG A 136 -5.86 3.84 -13.60
CA ARG A 136 -4.70 4.28 -12.82
C ARG A 136 -4.63 3.52 -11.49
N ILE A 137 -3.98 2.34 -11.54
CA ILE A 137 -3.89 1.43 -10.39
C ILE A 137 -2.43 1.11 -10.08
N ALA A 138 -2.06 1.31 -8.82
CA ALA A 138 -0.79 0.85 -8.28
C ALA A 138 -1.00 -0.12 -7.11
N ALA A 139 0.08 -0.77 -6.68
CA ALA A 139 0.06 -1.63 -5.51
C ALA A 139 1.28 -1.38 -4.62
N GLN A 140 1.10 -1.45 -3.31
CA GLN A 140 2.19 -1.50 -2.36
C GLN A 140 2.01 -2.66 -1.39
N GLY A 141 3.11 -3.16 -0.87
CA GLY A 141 3.06 -4.27 0.07
C GLY A 141 4.24 -4.28 1.04
N TYR A 142 4.01 -4.91 2.18
CA TYR A 142 4.91 -4.94 3.33
C TYR A 142 5.30 -6.39 3.64
N CYS A 143 6.59 -6.69 3.82
CA CYS A 143 7.07 -8.04 4.13
C CYS A 143 6.56 -9.07 3.11
N PHE A 144 5.71 -10.02 3.51
CA PHE A 144 4.98 -10.94 2.63
C PHE A 144 4.29 -10.19 1.47
N GLY A 145 3.56 -9.12 1.79
CA GLY A 145 2.87 -8.30 0.79
C GLY A 145 3.81 -7.64 -0.21
N GLY A 146 5.02 -7.25 0.22
CA GLY A 146 6.05 -6.74 -0.68
C GLY A 146 6.48 -7.78 -1.72
N ALA A 147 6.63 -9.04 -1.32
CA ALA A 147 6.89 -10.13 -2.24
C ALA A 147 5.70 -10.41 -3.19
N VAL A 148 4.47 -10.30 -2.67
CA VAL A 148 3.26 -10.48 -3.48
C VAL A 148 3.19 -9.46 -4.60
N VAL A 149 3.32 -8.15 -4.31
CA VAL A 149 3.21 -7.12 -5.36
C VAL A 149 4.32 -7.23 -6.40
N LEU A 150 5.54 -7.62 -6.00
CA LEU A 150 6.63 -7.88 -6.94
C LEU A 150 6.34 -9.10 -7.83
N ASN A 151 5.71 -10.15 -7.30
CA ASN A 151 5.30 -11.30 -8.09
C ASN A 151 4.17 -10.95 -9.07
N MET A 152 3.22 -10.10 -8.67
CA MET A 152 2.17 -9.62 -9.58
C MET A 152 2.78 -8.79 -10.73
N ALA A 153 3.78 -7.95 -10.45
CA ALA A 153 4.52 -7.24 -11.50
C ALA A 153 5.25 -8.22 -12.45
N ARG A 154 5.94 -9.24 -11.92
CA ARG A 154 6.62 -10.28 -12.73
C ARG A 154 5.66 -11.07 -13.63
N LEU A 155 4.41 -11.23 -13.19
CA LEU A 155 3.34 -11.86 -13.99
C LEU A 155 2.70 -10.93 -15.02
N GLY A 156 3.18 -9.68 -15.15
CA GLY A 156 2.66 -8.71 -16.10
C GLY A 156 1.24 -8.23 -15.77
N MET A 157 0.89 -8.16 -14.48
CA MET A 157 -0.39 -7.59 -14.07
C MET A 157 -0.48 -6.13 -14.50
N ASP A 158 -1.68 -5.72 -14.93
CA ASP A 158 -1.99 -4.36 -15.39
C ASP A 158 -1.99 -3.37 -14.21
N LEU A 159 -0.79 -2.92 -13.83
CA LEU A 159 -0.48 -1.98 -12.78
C LEU A 159 0.45 -0.89 -13.31
N ASP A 160 0.19 0.38 -12.97
CA ASP A 160 1.09 1.50 -13.31
C ASP A 160 2.40 1.42 -12.52
N GLY A 161 2.33 0.95 -11.29
CA GLY A 161 3.51 0.78 -10.46
C GLY A 161 3.31 -0.10 -9.24
N VAL A 162 4.42 -0.62 -8.72
CA VAL A 162 4.44 -1.40 -7.47
C VAL A 162 5.51 -0.88 -6.53
N VAL A 163 5.20 -0.89 -5.23
CA VAL A 163 6.14 -0.53 -4.16
C VAL A 163 6.27 -1.68 -3.18
N SER A 164 7.49 -2.17 -2.97
CA SER A 164 7.80 -3.21 -1.99
C SER A 164 8.58 -2.62 -0.83
N TYR A 165 8.05 -2.73 0.39
CA TYR A 165 8.73 -2.39 1.62
C TYR A 165 9.18 -3.66 2.33
N HIS A 166 10.48 -3.78 2.58
CA HIS A 166 11.11 -4.94 3.24
C HIS A 166 10.54 -6.31 2.81
N GLY A 167 10.07 -6.42 1.55
CA GLY A 167 9.58 -7.66 0.99
C GLY A 167 10.71 -8.58 0.55
N SER A 168 10.47 -9.89 0.58
CA SER A 168 11.40 -10.84 -0.05
C SER A 168 11.52 -10.53 -1.54
N LEU A 169 12.74 -10.45 -2.02
CA LEU A 169 13.09 -10.10 -3.41
C LEU A 169 13.31 -11.33 -4.28
N GLY A 170 13.51 -12.50 -3.67
CA GLY A 170 13.62 -13.79 -4.37
C GLY A 170 12.27 -14.26 -4.92
N SER A 171 12.27 -14.85 -6.10
CA SER A 171 11.06 -15.40 -6.73
C SER A 171 11.44 -16.55 -7.66
N PRO A 172 10.59 -17.57 -7.79
CA PRO A 172 10.74 -18.59 -8.84
C PRO A 172 10.24 -18.08 -10.21
N ILE A 173 9.64 -16.90 -10.28
CA ILE A 173 9.12 -16.31 -11.52
C ILE A 173 10.23 -15.50 -12.17
N GLU A 174 10.69 -15.98 -13.33
CA GLU A 174 11.64 -15.27 -14.19
C GLU A 174 10.86 -14.67 -15.37
N PRO A 175 10.62 -13.33 -15.36
CA PRO A 175 9.83 -12.69 -16.42
C PRO A 175 10.65 -12.58 -17.71
N GLU A 176 10.00 -12.81 -18.85
CA GLU A 176 10.58 -12.49 -20.15
C GLU A 176 10.73 -10.96 -20.32
N PRO A 177 11.71 -10.50 -21.12
CA PRO A 177 11.87 -9.09 -21.42
C PRO A 177 10.56 -8.44 -21.92
N GLY A 178 10.19 -7.30 -21.34
CA GLY A 178 8.97 -6.57 -21.66
C GLY A 178 7.68 -7.11 -21.05
N THR A 179 7.72 -8.19 -20.26
CA THR A 179 6.53 -8.68 -19.52
C THR A 179 6.12 -7.72 -18.41
N ILE A 180 7.10 -7.13 -17.72
CA ILE A 180 6.84 -6.18 -16.62
C ILE A 180 6.56 -4.80 -17.23
N THR A 181 5.31 -4.36 -17.12
CA THR A 181 4.89 -3.02 -17.56
C THR A 181 4.84 -2.01 -16.41
N ALA A 182 4.67 -2.50 -15.18
CA ALA A 182 4.68 -1.67 -13.98
C ALA A 182 6.07 -1.10 -13.69
N ARG A 183 6.16 0.17 -13.30
CA ARG A 183 7.39 0.69 -12.65
C ARG A 183 7.52 0.09 -11.25
N ILE A 184 8.75 -0.19 -10.82
CA ILE A 184 9.01 -0.87 -9.56
C ILE A 184 9.86 0.00 -8.64
N GLN A 185 9.39 0.19 -7.40
CA GLN A 185 10.13 0.82 -6.31
C GLN A 185 10.32 -0.17 -5.17
N VAL A 186 11.57 -0.39 -4.75
CA VAL A 186 11.90 -1.27 -3.62
C VAL A 186 12.60 -0.48 -2.52
N TYR A 187 12.17 -0.71 -1.28
CA TYR A 187 12.83 -0.24 -0.07
C TYR A 187 13.21 -1.43 0.81
N THR A 188 14.49 -1.56 1.15
CA THR A 188 15.01 -2.69 1.93
C THR A 188 15.96 -2.22 3.03
N GLY A 189 16.01 -2.94 4.13
CA GLY A 189 16.94 -2.70 5.21
C GLY A 189 18.32 -3.31 4.93
N GLY A 190 19.40 -2.55 5.12
CA GLY A 190 20.76 -3.05 4.92
C GLY A 190 21.24 -4.04 6.00
N ALA A 191 20.52 -4.17 7.11
CA ALA A 191 20.72 -5.17 8.16
C ALA A 191 19.57 -6.18 8.24
N ASP A 192 18.73 -6.24 7.20
CA ASP A 192 17.64 -7.20 7.11
C ASP A 192 18.16 -8.62 6.88
N GLN A 193 18.02 -9.49 7.89
CA GLN A 193 18.45 -10.88 7.81
C GLN A 193 17.52 -11.76 6.97
N MET A 194 16.29 -11.29 6.68
CA MET A 194 15.32 -12.01 5.84
C MET A 194 15.50 -11.67 4.36
N VAL A 195 16.15 -10.52 4.05
CA VAL A 195 16.44 -10.06 2.68
C VAL A 195 17.93 -9.75 2.57
N PRO A 196 18.79 -10.77 2.54
CA PRO A 196 20.25 -10.60 2.50
C PRO A 196 20.73 -9.97 1.18
N ALA A 197 21.95 -9.46 1.16
CA ALA A 197 22.50 -8.69 0.05
C ALA A 197 22.58 -9.48 -1.28
N ASP A 198 22.77 -10.79 -1.24
CA ASP A 198 22.75 -11.64 -2.42
C ASP A 198 21.35 -11.74 -3.04
N GLN A 199 20.30 -11.72 -2.24
CA GLN A 199 18.92 -11.66 -2.73
C GLN A 199 18.63 -10.29 -3.41
N VAL A 200 19.16 -9.19 -2.86
CA VAL A 200 19.08 -7.87 -3.50
C VAL A 200 19.80 -7.87 -4.84
N ALA A 201 21.02 -8.45 -4.89
CA ALA A 201 21.80 -8.54 -6.13
C ALA A 201 21.10 -9.41 -7.19
N GLY A 202 20.52 -10.54 -6.77
CA GLY A 202 19.73 -11.42 -7.64
C GLY A 202 18.49 -10.71 -8.21
N PHE A 203 17.78 -9.93 -7.38
CA PHE A 203 16.64 -9.12 -7.83
C PHE A 203 17.06 -8.11 -8.90
N VAL A 204 18.13 -7.36 -8.66
CA VAL A 204 18.64 -6.36 -9.62
C VAL A 204 18.98 -7.04 -10.95
N ALA A 205 19.65 -8.18 -10.94
CA ALA A 205 19.98 -8.93 -12.15
C ALA A 205 18.72 -9.42 -12.89
N SER A 206 17.73 -9.96 -12.17
CA SER A 206 16.46 -10.42 -12.74
C SER A 206 15.69 -9.26 -13.39
N MET A 207 15.60 -8.10 -12.74
CA MET A 207 14.89 -6.92 -13.28
C MET A 207 15.62 -6.32 -14.49
N GLN A 208 16.96 -6.32 -14.50
CA GLN A 208 17.74 -5.90 -15.68
C GLN A 208 17.52 -6.85 -16.86
N ASN A 209 17.51 -8.14 -16.64
CA ASN A 209 17.24 -9.13 -17.69
C ASN A 209 15.81 -9.00 -18.26
N ALA A 210 14.84 -8.64 -17.41
CA ALA A 210 13.46 -8.41 -17.80
C ALA A 210 13.23 -7.05 -18.48
N GLU A 211 14.26 -6.19 -18.60
CA GLU A 211 14.18 -4.81 -19.13
C GLU A 211 13.15 -3.95 -18.35
N ALA A 212 12.96 -4.23 -17.05
CA ALA A 212 12.02 -3.52 -16.20
C ALA A 212 12.52 -2.13 -15.80
N ASP A 213 11.61 -1.19 -15.62
CA ASP A 213 11.89 0.11 -14.99
C ASP A 213 11.79 -0.05 -13.46
N PHE A 214 12.94 -0.03 -12.77
CA PHE A 214 12.97 -0.27 -11.33
C PHE A 214 14.00 0.59 -10.60
N SER A 215 13.77 0.76 -9.30
CA SER A 215 14.75 1.31 -8.38
C SER A 215 14.74 0.57 -7.04
N VAL A 216 15.92 0.51 -6.40
CA VAL A 216 16.12 -0.12 -5.09
C VAL A 216 16.82 0.88 -4.18
N THR A 217 16.22 1.13 -3.01
CA THR A 217 16.83 1.92 -1.94
C THR A 217 17.10 1.01 -0.75
N SER A 218 18.36 0.90 -0.34
CA SER A 218 18.77 0.17 0.84
C SER A 218 19.19 1.13 1.95
N PHE A 219 18.66 0.93 3.17
CA PHE A 219 18.95 1.75 4.34
C PHE A 219 19.98 1.05 5.24
N PRO A 220 21.23 1.55 5.34
CA PRO A 220 22.27 0.91 6.14
C PRO A 220 21.87 0.76 7.60
N GLY A 221 22.07 -0.44 8.18
CA GLY A 221 21.78 -0.72 9.58
C GLY A 221 20.31 -0.94 9.94
N VAL A 222 19.39 -0.73 8.99
CA VAL A 222 17.94 -0.90 9.19
C VAL A 222 17.57 -2.38 9.07
N ARG A 223 16.72 -2.86 9.98
CA ARG A 223 16.22 -4.25 10.03
C ARG A 223 14.95 -4.44 9.20
N HIS A 224 14.44 -5.68 9.15
CA HIS A 224 13.15 -6.02 8.57
C HIS A 224 11.98 -5.35 9.32
N SER A 225 10.82 -5.18 8.67
CA SER A 225 9.60 -4.52 9.20
C SER A 225 9.80 -3.07 9.66
N PHE A 226 10.76 -2.34 9.08
CA PHE A 226 11.06 -0.96 9.48
C PHE A 226 9.90 0.03 9.27
N MET A 227 8.91 -0.32 8.47
CA MET A 227 7.70 0.50 8.25
C MET A 227 6.67 0.38 9.37
N ASN A 228 6.73 -0.69 10.19
CA ASN A 228 5.71 -1.00 11.18
C ASN A 228 6.10 -0.51 12.57
N PRO A 229 5.42 0.50 13.15
CA PRO A 229 5.73 1.00 14.49
C PRO A 229 5.61 -0.06 15.60
N GLY A 230 4.83 -1.12 15.38
CA GLY A 230 4.70 -2.25 16.32
C GLY A 230 5.83 -3.28 16.26
N ALA A 231 6.76 -3.16 15.29
CA ALA A 231 7.78 -4.19 15.04
C ALA A 231 8.71 -4.44 16.21
N ASP A 232 9.06 -3.41 17.02
CA ASP A 232 9.95 -3.57 18.17
C ASP A 232 9.31 -4.41 19.29
N ALA A 233 8.01 -4.23 19.54
CA ALA A 233 7.28 -5.04 20.51
C ALA A 233 7.21 -6.51 20.09
N VAL A 234 6.94 -6.79 18.81
CA VAL A 234 6.94 -8.13 18.23
C VAL A 234 8.33 -8.76 18.28
N ALA A 235 9.39 -7.97 18.02
CA ALA A 235 10.77 -8.42 18.13
C ALA A 235 11.13 -8.87 19.55
N GLU A 236 10.71 -8.11 20.55
CA GLU A 236 10.94 -8.43 21.97
C GLU A 236 10.17 -9.68 22.37
N GLU A 237 8.90 -9.80 22.03
CA GLU A 237 8.02 -10.92 22.41
C GLU A 237 8.47 -12.25 21.79
N HIS A 238 8.86 -12.25 20.52
CA HIS A 238 9.14 -13.47 19.76
C HIS A 238 10.62 -13.69 19.41
N GLY A 239 11.53 -12.81 19.85
CA GLY A 239 12.96 -12.91 19.55
C GLY A 239 13.28 -12.75 18.06
N MET A 240 12.49 -12.00 17.30
CA MET A 240 12.64 -11.85 15.86
C MET A 240 13.64 -10.74 15.48
N PRO A 241 14.43 -10.89 14.39
CA PRO A 241 15.41 -9.88 13.96
C PRO A 241 14.73 -8.76 13.14
N ILE A 242 13.63 -8.20 13.65
CA ILE A 242 12.84 -7.13 13.03
C ILE A 242 12.91 -5.85 13.89
N GLY A 243 12.44 -4.71 13.36
CA GLY A 243 12.34 -3.49 14.17
C GLY A 243 11.94 -2.28 13.35
N TYR A 244 11.25 -1.36 13.99
CA TYR A 244 10.86 -0.07 13.42
C TYR A 244 12.08 0.84 13.26
N ASP A 245 12.09 1.63 12.18
CA ASP A 245 13.07 2.70 11.98
C ASP A 245 12.34 3.91 11.38
N GLN A 246 12.19 4.95 12.19
CA GLN A 246 11.41 6.12 11.82
C GLN A 246 12.00 6.85 10.59
N ASP A 247 13.32 7.04 10.51
CA ASP A 247 13.96 7.75 9.38
C ASP A 247 13.76 6.97 8.07
N ALA A 248 13.97 5.65 8.10
CA ALA A 248 13.75 4.80 6.93
C ALA A 248 12.27 4.78 6.53
N ALA A 249 11.35 4.72 7.50
CA ALA A 249 9.91 4.74 7.24
C ALA A 249 9.44 6.06 6.60
N GLU A 250 9.86 7.20 7.15
CA GLU A 250 9.52 8.53 6.63
C GLU A 250 10.09 8.74 5.21
N ARG A 251 11.37 8.41 5.00
CA ARG A 251 12.04 8.55 3.69
C ARG A 251 11.45 7.63 2.64
N SER A 252 11.07 6.41 3.02
CA SER A 252 10.39 5.47 2.12
C SER A 252 9.01 6.00 1.73
N TRP A 253 8.25 6.50 2.70
CA TRP A 253 6.95 7.10 2.44
C TRP A 253 7.02 8.30 1.50
N GLU A 254 7.91 9.26 1.77
CA GLU A 254 8.12 10.41 0.89
C GLU A 254 8.55 10.00 -0.52
N GLY A 255 9.42 9.00 -0.62
CA GLY A 255 9.84 8.43 -1.90
C GLY A 255 8.67 7.81 -2.66
N THR A 256 7.79 7.09 -1.96
CA THR A 256 6.58 6.50 -2.54
C THR A 256 5.59 7.56 -3.03
N MET A 257 5.41 8.65 -2.29
CA MET A 257 4.53 9.73 -2.73
C MET A 257 5.05 10.40 -4.00
N ARG A 258 6.37 10.62 -4.11
CA ARG A 258 6.98 11.10 -5.36
C ARG A 258 6.80 10.10 -6.50
N PHE A 259 7.05 8.82 -6.23
CA PHE A 259 6.87 7.75 -7.21
C PHE A 259 5.43 7.69 -7.75
N TYR A 260 4.40 7.75 -6.88
CA TYR A 260 3.00 7.78 -7.30
C TYR A 260 2.64 9.04 -8.09
N GLN A 261 3.15 10.21 -7.69
CA GLN A 261 2.98 11.43 -8.47
C GLN A 261 3.55 11.26 -9.89
N ASP A 262 4.74 10.67 -10.03
CA ASP A 262 5.40 10.48 -11.33
C ASP A 262 4.63 9.50 -12.23
N ILE A 263 4.18 8.35 -11.73
CA ILE A 263 3.50 7.34 -12.55
C ILE A 263 2.07 7.74 -12.92
N PHE A 264 1.38 8.50 -12.07
CA PHE A 264 -0.01 8.90 -12.31
C PHE A 264 -0.16 10.26 -13.02
N SER A 265 0.93 10.97 -13.29
CA SER A 265 0.93 12.23 -14.04
C SER A 265 1.14 12.06 -15.55
N GLN A 266 1.36 10.84 -16.01
CA GLN A 266 1.64 10.52 -17.42
C GLN A 266 0.37 10.43 -18.28
#